data_81f882ee3007160fb86cac35e2f82f9b
#
_entry.id   81f882ee3007160fb86cac35e2f82f9b
#
_cell.length_a   1.000
_cell.length_b   1.000
_cell.length_c   1.000
_cell.angle_alpha   90.00
_cell.angle_beta   90.00
_cell.angle_gamma   90.00
#
_symmetry.space_group_name_H-M   'P 1'
#
loop_
_entity.id
_entity.type
_entity.pdbx_description
1 polymer ?
#
loop_
_entity_poly.entity_id
_entity_poly.type
_entity_poly.pdbx_seq_one_letter_code
_entity_poly.pdbx_strand_id
1 'polypeptide(L)'
;AQTGGNIPGSPRGSLSQAEMWRAVRGGVTGTVSIPNKEAGQLVQSDGDVWRAVKNGPLAQFGGIFLLVSIVVIAAFYLIRGKIRIDHGPDPQGRTIERFNAFERAVHWLTASSFIILALTGLNVSYGRYVIKPILGADAFGALTYYGKLAHNYIAFAFILGIVVMFLMWVRHNIPTLRDLKWLAVGGGLFSKGVHPEAPRFNAGQKIVFWLVVLGGASLSLSGLALMFPGDIAPWAGTFALMNKVGFDLPTTLSILQETQLSVLWHSIVGLVMIGAIIGHIYIGSLGMEGAIDAVASGQVDLNWAKEHHSLWVEEEMAKASGAQQPAE
;
A
#
# COMPACT_ATOMS: atom_id res chain seq x y z
N ALA A 1 -30.24 -19.75 -46.43
CA ALA A 1 -29.01 -19.18 -45.93
C ALA A 1 -29.28 -17.74 -45.44
N GLN A 2 -29.00 -17.49 -44.24
CA GLN A 2 -29.32 -16.26 -43.67
C GLN A 2 -28.19 -15.39 -43.25
N THR A 3 -28.19 -14.24 -43.77
CA THR A 3 -27.00 -13.40 -43.81
C THR A 3 -27.12 -12.09 -43.03
N GLY A 4 -28.07 -11.95 -42.17
CA GLY A 4 -28.20 -10.69 -41.43
C GLY A 4 -28.05 -10.88 -39.91
N GLY A 5 -27.12 -10.18 -39.29
CA GLY A 5 -27.07 -10.07 -37.86
C GLY A 5 -28.27 -9.32 -37.28
N ASN A 6 -28.65 -9.66 -36.08
CA ASN A 6 -29.72 -8.96 -35.38
C ASN A 6 -29.18 -7.66 -34.78
N ILE A 7 -29.13 -6.62 -35.61
CA ILE A 7 -28.71 -5.28 -35.20
C ILE A 7 -29.99 -4.50 -34.84
N PRO A 8 -29.99 -3.64 -33.82
CA PRO A 8 -31.12 -2.74 -33.55
C PRO A 8 -31.48 -1.94 -34.80
N GLY A 9 -32.74 -2.06 -35.26
CA GLY A 9 -33.21 -1.48 -36.51
C GLY A 9 -33.09 -2.41 -37.73
N SER A 10 -32.66 -3.66 -37.55
CA SER A 10 -32.62 -4.66 -38.60
C SER A 10 -34.04 -4.93 -39.16
N PRO A 11 -34.22 -5.18 -40.49
CA PRO A 11 -35.51 -5.55 -41.11
C PRO A 11 -36.19 -6.78 -40.50
N ARG A 12 -35.44 -7.55 -39.70
CA ARG A 12 -35.93 -8.74 -38.97
C ARG A 12 -36.47 -8.45 -37.59
N GLY A 13 -36.44 -7.21 -37.13
CA GLY A 13 -37.00 -6.79 -35.84
C GLY A 13 -36.37 -7.52 -34.64
N SER A 14 -37.24 -8.06 -33.79
CA SER A 14 -36.86 -8.68 -32.52
C SER A 14 -36.53 -10.18 -32.61
N LEU A 15 -36.18 -10.73 -33.78
CA LEU A 15 -35.78 -12.13 -33.89
C LEU A 15 -34.49 -12.37 -33.09
N SER A 16 -34.65 -13.22 -32.12
CA SER A 16 -33.55 -13.61 -31.23
C SER A 16 -32.47 -14.42 -31.98
N GLN A 17 -31.22 -14.12 -31.73
CA GLN A 17 -30.07 -14.96 -32.18
C GLN A 17 -29.83 -16.14 -31.25
N ALA A 18 -30.83 -16.58 -30.50
CA ALA A 18 -30.69 -17.67 -29.55
C ALA A 18 -30.16 -18.98 -30.17
N GLU A 19 -30.43 -19.21 -31.43
CA GLU A 19 -29.90 -20.37 -32.16
C GLU A 19 -28.39 -20.26 -32.40
N MET A 20 -27.92 -19.09 -32.82
CA MET A 20 -26.48 -18.84 -32.96
C MET A 20 -25.76 -18.96 -31.65
N TRP A 21 -26.30 -18.40 -30.59
CA TRP A 21 -25.71 -18.51 -29.24
C TRP A 21 -25.75 -19.94 -28.66
N ARG A 22 -26.78 -20.72 -29.00
CA ARG A 22 -26.84 -22.15 -28.67
C ARG A 22 -25.75 -22.94 -29.42
N ALA A 23 -25.58 -22.65 -30.73
CA ALA A 23 -24.54 -23.26 -31.53
C ALA A 23 -23.13 -22.92 -30.99
N VAL A 24 -22.86 -21.66 -30.66
CA VAL A 24 -21.57 -21.21 -30.06
C VAL A 24 -21.33 -21.93 -28.75
N ARG A 25 -22.34 -22.06 -27.86
CA ARG A 25 -22.20 -22.81 -26.60
C ARG A 25 -22.05 -24.32 -26.80
N GLY A 26 -22.59 -24.85 -27.87
CA GLY A 26 -22.49 -26.25 -28.26
C GLY A 26 -21.15 -26.63 -28.87
N GLY A 27 -20.21 -25.71 -28.96
CA GLY A 27 -18.86 -25.98 -29.47
C GLY A 27 -18.78 -26.03 -30.99
N VAL A 28 -19.68 -25.39 -31.71
CA VAL A 28 -19.60 -25.28 -33.18
C VAL A 28 -18.39 -24.44 -33.54
N THR A 29 -17.42 -25.03 -34.18
CA THR A 29 -16.26 -24.34 -34.75
C THR A 29 -16.57 -23.80 -36.13
N GLY A 30 -16.35 -22.52 -36.34
CA GLY A 30 -16.47 -21.83 -37.62
C GLY A 30 -15.17 -21.09 -37.95
N THR A 31 -14.88 -20.98 -39.24
CA THR A 31 -13.80 -20.13 -39.73
C THR A 31 -14.38 -18.83 -40.26
N VAL A 32 -13.78 -17.74 -39.79
CA VAL A 32 -14.08 -16.41 -40.33
C VAL A 32 -12.88 -15.99 -41.20
N SER A 33 -13.18 -15.71 -42.48
CA SER A 33 -12.16 -15.18 -43.39
C SER A 33 -12.08 -13.65 -43.19
N ILE A 34 -11.08 -13.18 -42.47
CA ILE A 34 -10.78 -11.76 -42.32
C ILE A 34 -9.49 -11.47 -43.06
N PRO A 35 -9.46 -10.49 -44.01
CA PRO A 35 -8.27 -10.17 -44.78
C PRO A 35 -7.07 -9.73 -43.95
N ASN A 36 -7.34 -9.05 -42.84
CA ASN A 36 -6.31 -8.66 -41.87
C ASN A 36 -6.37 -9.58 -40.65
N LYS A 37 -5.32 -10.40 -40.44
CA LYS A 37 -5.24 -11.32 -39.32
C LYS A 37 -5.23 -10.59 -37.97
N GLU A 38 -4.66 -9.39 -37.90
CA GLU A 38 -4.62 -8.58 -36.68
C GLU A 38 -6.00 -8.02 -36.33
N ALA A 39 -6.77 -7.59 -37.34
CA ALA A 39 -8.15 -7.14 -37.15
C ALA A 39 -9.10 -8.29 -36.74
N GLY A 40 -8.74 -9.55 -37.05
CA GLY A 40 -9.49 -10.73 -36.65
C GLY A 40 -9.28 -11.17 -35.21
N GLN A 41 -8.28 -10.66 -34.54
CA GLN A 41 -8.02 -10.95 -33.13
C GLN A 41 -8.90 -10.06 -32.24
N LEU A 42 -10.12 -10.50 -32.00
CA LEU A 42 -11.00 -9.90 -31.01
C LEU A 42 -10.60 -10.24 -29.56
N VAL A 43 -9.72 -11.23 -29.38
CA VAL A 43 -9.17 -11.62 -28.07
C VAL A 43 -7.81 -10.95 -27.92
N GLN A 44 -7.68 -10.15 -26.90
CA GLN A 44 -6.39 -9.57 -26.53
C GLN A 44 -5.44 -10.68 -26.11
N SER A 45 -4.27 -10.75 -26.73
CA SER A 45 -3.30 -11.83 -26.56
C SER A 45 -2.96 -12.13 -25.10
N ASP A 46 -2.93 -11.11 -24.22
CA ASP A 46 -2.54 -11.25 -22.82
C ASP A 46 -3.70 -11.11 -21.82
N GLY A 47 -4.93 -10.83 -22.31
CA GLY A 47 -6.09 -10.56 -21.45
C GLY A 47 -6.50 -11.73 -20.58
N ASP A 48 -6.44 -12.96 -21.12
CA ASP A 48 -6.79 -14.16 -20.36
C ASP A 48 -5.72 -14.52 -19.33
N VAL A 49 -4.44 -14.36 -19.68
CA VAL A 49 -3.33 -14.56 -18.74
C VAL A 49 -3.40 -13.55 -17.60
N TRP A 50 -3.61 -12.27 -17.92
CA TRP A 50 -3.77 -11.22 -16.93
C TRP A 50 -4.93 -11.51 -15.97
N ARG A 51 -6.09 -11.92 -16.51
CA ARG A 51 -7.28 -12.24 -15.71
C ARG A 51 -7.04 -13.45 -14.83
N ALA A 52 -6.39 -14.49 -15.36
CA ALA A 52 -6.03 -15.70 -14.62
C ALA A 52 -5.10 -15.35 -13.44
N VAL A 53 -4.05 -14.56 -13.68
CA VAL A 53 -3.11 -14.12 -12.63
C VAL A 53 -3.81 -13.26 -11.58
N LYS A 54 -4.59 -12.24 -12.01
CA LYS A 54 -5.24 -11.29 -11.10
C LYS A 54 -6.27 -11.97 -10.21
N ASN A 55 -7.16 -12.80 -10.79
CA ASN A 55 -8.28 -13.41 -10.08
C ASN A 55 -7.91 -14.76 -9.43
N GLY A 56 -6.80 -15.37 -9.80
CA GLY A 56 -6.26 -16.60 -9.24
C GLY A 56 -5.16 -16.31 -8.21
N PRO A 57 -3.88 -16.51 -8.57
CA PRO A 57 -2.78 -16.43 -7.62
C PRO A 57 -2.73 -15.12 -6.84
N LEU A 58 -2.87 -13.97 -7.51
CA LEU A 58 -2.76 -12.68 -6.84
C LEU A 58 -3.86 -12.47 -5.79
N ALA A 59 -5.11 -12.78 -6.12
CA ALA A 59 -6.21 -12.65 -5.18
C ALA A 59 -6.08 -13.67 -4.03
N GLN A 60 -5.74 -14.92 -4.34
CA GLN A 60 -5.64 -15.99 -3.35
C GLN A 60 -4.45 -15.77 -2.40
N PHE A 61 -3.25 -15.65 -2.93
CA PHE A 61 -2.04 -15.47 -2.11
C PHE A 61 -2.03 -14.12 -1.39
N GLY A 62 -2.58 -13.06 -2.02
CA GLY A 62 -2.73 -11.77 -1.38
C GLY A 62 -3.66 -11.82 -0.16
N GLY A 63 -4.80 -12.52 -0.26
CA GLY A 63 -5.71 -12.73 0.86
C GLY A 63 -5.08 -13.58 1.97
N ILE A 64 -4.37 -14.67 1.60
CA ILE A 64 -3.62 -15.49 2.55
C ILE A 64 -2.53 -14.67 3.24
N PHE A 65 -1.76 -13.87 2.51
CA PHE A 65 -0.72 -13.00 3.07
C PHE A 65 -1.28 -12.04 4.13
N LEU A 66 -2.40 -11.38 3.86
CA LEU A 66 -3.03 -10.49 4.85
C LEU A 66 -3.51 -11.25 6.09
N LEU A 67 -4.15 -12.40 5.90
CA LEU A 67 -4.58 -13.24 7.02
C LEU A 67 -3.40 -13.71 7.86
N VAL A 68 -2.35 -14.22 7.22
CA VAL A 68 -1.12 -14.65 7.90
C VAL A 68 -0.46 -13.48 8.64
N SER A 69 -0.43 -12.28 8.05
CA SER A 69 0.11 -11.09 8.73
C SER A 69 -0.64 -10.79 10.03
N ILE A 70 -1.97 -10.87 10.03
CA ILE A 70 -2.79 -10.67 11.24
C ILE A 70 -2.53 -11.78 12.26
N VAL A 71 -2.50 -13.04 11.81
CA VAL A 71 -2.27 -14.20 12.70
C VAL A 71 -0.88 -14.14 13.35
N VAL A 72 0.16 -13.78 12.57
CA VAL A 72 1.54 -13.62 13.08
C VAL A 72 1.62 -12.51 14.14
N ILE A 73 0.99 -11.37 13.88
CA ILE A 73 0.94 -10.25 14.83
C ILE A 73 0.19 -10.65 16.10
N ALA A 74 -0.96 -11.34 15.97
CA ALA A 74 -1.71 -11.83 17.13
C ALA A 74 -0.91 -12.87 17.93
N ALA A 75 -0.27 -13.82 17.27
CA ALA A 75 0.60 -14.80 17.90
C ALA A 75 1.78 -14.12 18.61
N PHE A 76 2.42 -13.14 17.97
CA PHE A 76 3.49 -12.38 18.59
C PHE A 76 3.01 -11.65 19.85
N TYR A 77 1.84 -11.02 19.80
CA TYR A 77 1.25 -10.37 20.98
C TYR A 77 0.96 -11.35 22.10
N LEU A 78 0.42 -12.52 21.79
CA LEU A 78 0.10 -13.56 22.80
C LEU A 78 1.36 -14.15 23.45
N ILE A 79 2.46 -14.27 22.68
CA ILE A 79 3.72 -14.85 23.17
C ILE A 79 4.56 -13.81 23.90
N ARG A 80 4.78 -12.64 23.26
CA ARG A 80 5.66 -11.59 23.79
C ARG A 80 4.96 -10.66 24.77
N GLY A 81 3.67 -10.47 24.61
CA GLY A 81 2.89 -9.46 25.31
C GLY A 81 3.23 -8.03 24.85
N LYS A 82 2.73 -7.05 25.60
CA LYS A 82 3.07 -5.64 25.39
C LYS A 82 4.51 -5.37 25.79
N ILE A 83 5.26 -4.71 24.94
CA ILE A 83 6.60 -4.21 25.24
C ILE A 83 6.42 -3.02 26.18
N ARG A 84 6.88 -3.17 27.42
CA ARG A 84 6.75 -2.15 28.47
C ARG A 84 8.04 -1.36 28.58
N ILE A 85 7.97 -0.19 29.19
CA ILE A 85 9.13 0.59 29.63
C ILE A 85 9.77 -0.21 30.77
N ASP A 86 11.03 -0.64 30.63
CA ASP A 86 11.69 -1.57 31.58
C ASP A 86 11.79 -0.99 32.99
N HIS A 87 12.06 0.31 33.11
CA HIS A 87 12.13 1.02 34.39
C HIS A 87 10.81 1.71 34.78
N GLY A 88 9.73 1.43 34.03
CA GLY A 88 8.47 2.13 34.17
C GLY A 88 8.50 3.58 33.65
N PRO A 89 7.35 4.24 33.59
CA PRO A 89 7.26 5.68 33.24
C PRO A 89 8.07 6.53 34.19
N ASP A 90 8.51 7.71 33.73
CA ASP A 90 9.26 8.65 34.57
C ASP A 90 8.49 9.00 35.84
N PRO A 91 9.04 8.77 37.05
CA PRO A 91 8.33 8.99 38.31
C PRO A 91 7.88 10.44 38.55
N GLN A 92 8.49 11.41 37.85
CA GLN A 92 8.16 12.82 37.92
C GLN A 92 7.21 13.25 36.80
N GLY A 93 6.80 12.30 35.93
CA GLY A 93 5.93 12.58 34.78
C GLY A 93 6.57 13.49 33.72
N ARG A 94 7.90 13.51 33.63
CA ARG A 94 8.60 14.32 32.63
C ARG A 94 8.41 13.74 31.26
N THR A 95 8.15 14.63 30.31
CA THR A 95 7.99 14.27 28.88
C THR A 95 8.97 15.07 28.03
N ILE A 96 9.17 14.61 26.81
CA ILE A 96 9.94 15.30 25.79
C ILE A 96 9.14 15.36 24.49
N GLU A 97 9.19 16.50 23.78
CA GLU A 97 8.47 16.65 22.52
C GLU A 97 9.12 15.82 21.41
N ARG A 98 8.39 14.80 20.96
CA ARG A 98 8.83 13.88 19.92
C ARG A 98 8.50 14.39 18.52
N PHE A 99 7.26 14.82 18.33
CA PHE A 99 6.77 15.39 17.08
C PHE A 99 5.92 16.62 17.36
N ASN A 100 6.22 17.69 16.65
CA ASN A 100 5.44 18.93 16.74
C ASN A 100 4.06 18.76 16.05
N ALA A 101 3.21 19.77 16.19
CA ALA A 101 1.83 19.72 15.67
C ALA A 101 1.77 19.51 14.16
N PHE A 102 2.70 20.11 13.38
CA PHE A 102 2.73 19.95 11.93
C PHE A 102 3.15 18.53 11.52
N GLU A 103 4.17 17.96 12.16
CA GLU A 103 4.60 16.60 11.92
C GLU A 103 3.48 15.59 12.19
N ARG A 104 2.73 15.78 13.26
CA ARG A 104 1.55 14.96 13.59
C ARG A 104 0.42 15.12 12.56
N ALA A 105 0.15 16.34 12.14
CA ALA A 105 -0.87 16.60 11.11
C ALA A 105 -0.53 15.89 9.79
N VAL A 106 0.72 15.95 9.35
CA VAL A 106 1.19 15.24 8.15
C VAL A 106 1.11 13.72 8.32
N HIS A 107 1.51 13.20 9.49
CA HIS A 107 1.35 11.78 9.80
C HIS A 107 -0.11 11.34 9.71
N TRP A 108 -1.03 12.05 10.36
CA TRP A 108 -2.45 11.69 10.36
C TRP A 108 -3.14 11.90 9.02
N LEU A 109 -2.73 12.91 8.24
CA LEU A 109 -3.20 13.06 6.86
C LEU A 109 -2.82 11.82 6.02
N THR A 110 -1.56 11.40 6.11
CA THR A 110 -1.06 10.24 5.34
C THR A 110 -1.70 8.94 5.84
N ALA A 111 -1.78 8.75 7.16
CA ALA A 111 -2.32 7.54 7.77
C ALA A 111 -3.82 7.37 7.49
N SER A 112 -4.64 8.41 7.70
CA SER A 112 -6.08 8.34 7.45
C SER A 112 -6.39 8.15 5.97
N SER A 113 -5.68 8.85 5.09
CA SER A 113 -5.79 8.66 3.65
C SER A 113 -5.44 7.23 3.26
N PHE A 114 -4.32 6.69 3.76
CA PHE A 114 -3.92 5.30 3.48
C PHE A 114 -4.98 4.29 3.95
N ILE A 115 -5.52 4.45 5.16
CA ILE A 115 -6.55 3.55 5.70
C ILE A 115 -7.79 3.54 4.79
N ILE A 116 -8.27 4.71 4.36
CA ILE A 116 -9.43 4.80 3.47
C ILE A 116 -9.10 4.15 2.12
N LEU A 117 -7.92 4.42 1.54
CA LEU A 117 -7.47 3.81 0.30
C LEU A 117 -7.34 2.29 0.42
N ALA A 118 -6.81 1.78 1.52
CA ALA A 118 -6.71 0.35 1.79
C ALA A 118 -8.08 -0.32 1.88
N LEU A 119 -9.00 0.24 2.66
CA LEU A 119 -10.35 -0.32 2.83
C LEU A 119 -11.14 -0.32 1.51
N THR A 120 -11.08 0.77 0.76
CA THR A 120 -11.75 0.88 -0.54
C THR A 120 -11.12 -0.02 -1.59
N GLY A 121 -9.79 -0.16 -1.60
CA GLY A 121 -9.05 -1.10 -2.46
C GLY A 121 -9.35 -2.56 -2.14
N LEU A 122 -9.41 -2.92 -0.86
CA LEU A 122 -9.82 -4.26 -0.42
C LEU A 122 -11.27 -4.56 -0.78
N ASN A 123 -12.17 -3.57 -0.69
CA ASN A 123 -13.53 -3.73 -1.16
C ASN A 123 -13.60 -4.06 -2.67
N VAL A 124 -12.80 -3.38 -3.50
CA VAL A 124 -12.72 -3.68 -4.93
C VAL A 124 -12.18 -5.09 -5.19
N SER A 125 -11.19 -5.54 -4.42
CA SER A 125 -10.53 -6.83 -4.63
C SER A 125 -11.31 -8.01 -4.05
N TYR A 126 -11.83 -7.87 -2.85
CA TYR A 126 -12.43 -8.96 -2.07
C TYR A 126 -13.89 -8.75 -1.66
N GLY A 127 -14.43 -7.53 -1.80
CA GLY A 127 -15.76 -7.17 -1.31
C GLY A 127 -16.88 -8.05 -1.86
N ARG A 128 -16.76 -8.53 -3.10
CA ARG A 128 -17.73 -9.45 -3.70
C ARG A 128 -17.84 -10.78 -2.96
N TYR A 129 -16.78 -11.21 -2.28
CA TYR A 129 -16.74 -12.48 -1.54
C TYR A 129 -17.13 -12.29 -0.08
N VAL A 130 -16.82 -11.14 0.51
CA VAL A 130 -16.98 -10.87 1.95
C VAL A 130 -18.19 -9.98 2.23
N ILE A 131 -18.32 -8.87 1.50
CA ILE A 131 -19.30 -7.81 1.80
C ILE A 131 -20.63 -8.05 1.07
N LYS A 132 -20.57 -8.42 -0.22
CA LYS A 132 -21.77 -8.67 -1.01
C LYS A 132 -22.72 -9.73 -0.43
N PRO A 133 -22.25 -10.87 0.11
CA PRO A 133 -23.12 -11.86 0.75
C PRO A 133 -23.86 -11.32 1.99
N ILE A 134 -23.31 -10.32 2.65
CA ILE A 134 -23.86 -9.70 3.86
C ILE A 134 -24.85 -8.58 3.52
N LEU A 135 -24.46 -7.67 2.62
CA LEU A 135 -25.20 -6.45 2.29
C LEU A 135 -26.20 -6.61 1.13
N GLY A 136 -26.07 -7.69 0.35
CA GLY A 136 -26.81 -7.85 -0.91
C GLY A 136 -26.19 -7.08 -2.08
N ALA A 137 -26.73 -7.27 -3.28
CA ALA A 137 -26.13 -6.76 -4.53
C ALA A 137 -26.20 -5.24 -4.63
N ASP A 138 -27.33 -4.64 -4.28
CA ASP A 138 -27.59 -3.21 -4.49
C ASP A 138 -26.77 -2.35 -3.51
N ALA A 139 -26.78 -2.69 -2.21
CA ALA A 139 -26.00 -1.99 -1.21
C ALA A 139 -24.48 -2.16 -1.44
N PHE A 140 -24.04 -3.36 -1.83
CA PHE A 140 -22.65 -3.60 -2.23
C PHE A 140 -22.28 -2.79 -3.47
N GLY A 141 -23.17 -2.69 -4.46
CA GLY A 141 -22.95 -1.87 -5.65
C GLY A 141 -22.76 -0.39 -5.31
N ALA A 142 -23.65 0.16 -4.47
CA ALA A 142 -23.54 1.54 -3.99
C ALA A 142 -22.23 1.77 -3.19
N LEU A 143 -21.91 0.88 -2.25
CA LEU A 143 -20.69 0.95 -1.46
C LEU A 143 -19.45 0.96 -2.36
N THR A 144 -19.42 0.09 -3.38
CA THR A 144 -18.29 -0.01 -4.31
C THR A 144 -18.17 1.23 -5.18
N TYR A 145 -19.28 1.78 -5.64
CA TYR A 145 -19.30 3.01 -6.42
C TYR A 145 -18.75 4.21 -5.63
N TYR A 146 -19.31 4.49 -4.46
CA TYR A 146 -18.84 5.60 -3.61
C TYR A 146 -17.43 5.34 -3.06
N GLY A 147 -17.11 4.09 -2.74
CA GLY A 147 -15.75 3.69 -2.36
C GLY A 147 -14.72 3.96 -3.46
N LYS A 148 -15.06 3.70 -4.72
CA LYS A 148 -14.21 4.03 -5.87
C LYS A 148 -14.01 5.54 -6.03
N LEU A 149 -15.04 6.34 -5.84
CA LEU A 149 -14.91 7.80 -5.85
C LEU A 149 -14.00 8.27 -4.72
N ALA A 150 -14.25 7.81 -3.49
CA ALA A 150 -13.41 8.14 -2.35
C ALA A 150 -11.93 7.73 -2.60
N HIS A 151 -11.69 6.52 -3.14
CA HIS A 151 -10.36 6.05 -3.49
C HIS A 151 -9.64 7.01 -4.44
N ASN A 152 -10.30 7.43 -5.49
CA ASN A 152 -9.72 8.30 -6.49
C ASN A 152 -9.37 9.70 -5.94
N TYR A 153 -10.28 10.31 -5.16
CA TYR A 153 -10.07 11.68 -4.66
C TYR A 153 -9.10 11.72 -3.45
N ILE A 154 -9.22 10.76 -2.53
CA ILE A 154 -8.35 10.69 -1.34
C ILE A 154 -6.90 10.32 -1.73
N ALA A 155 -6.70 9.68 -2.88
CA ALA A 155 -5.36 9.42 -3.41
C ALA A 155 -4.51 10.70 -3.50
N PHE A 156 -5.09 11.85 -3.85
CA PHE A 156 -4.35 13.11 -3.92
C PHE A 156 -3.91 13.62 -2.53
N ALA A 157 -4.74 13.42 -1.51
CA ALA A 157 -4.36 13.75 -0.14
C ALA A 157 -3.22 12.85 0.35
N PHE A 158 -3.25 11.56 0.00
CA PHE A 158 -2.17 10.61 0.28
C PHE A 158 -0.87 11.01 -0.43
N ILE A 159 -0.93 11.35 -1.73
CA ILE A 159 0.24 11.83 -2.50
C ILE A 159 0.86 13.05 -1.84
N LEU A 160 0.04 14.05 -1.48
CA LEU A 160 0.51 15.23 -0.77
C LEU A 160 1.18 14.85 0.56
N GLY A 161 0.53 13.98 1.34
CA GLY A 161 1.06 13.50 2.61
C GLY A 161 2.44 12.84 2.47
N ILE A 162 2.64 11.96 1.47
CA ILE A 162 3.94 11.31 1.25
C ILE A 162 5.01 12.33 0.84
N VAL A 163 4.68 13.25 -0.05
CA VAL A 163 5.65 14.27 -0.50
C VAL A 163 6.11 15.12 0.66
N VAL A 164 5.17 15.63 1.47
CA VAL A 164 5.51 16.45 2.65
C VAL A 164 6.28 15.63 3.69
N MET A 165 5.87 14.39 3.96
CA MET A 165 6.58 13.47 4.87
C MET A 165 8.00 13.21 4.39
N PHE A 166 8.20 12.97 3.11
CA PHE A 166 9.54 12.79 2.54
C PHE A 166 10.40 14.03 2.77
N LEU A 167 9.95 15.21 2.36
CA LEU A 167 10.70 16.45 2.52
C LEU A 167 11.06 16.75 3.98
N MET A 168 10.15 16.44 4.90
CA MET A 168 10.29 16.71 6.32
C MET A 168 11.29 15.78 7.01
N TRP A 169 11.31 14.49 6.64
CA TRP A 169 12.04 13.49 7.42
C TRP A 169 13.15 12.76 6.67
N VAL A 170 13.34 12.96 5.36
CA VAL A 170 14.34 12.21 4.57
C VAL A 170 15.74 12.27 5.18
N ARG A 171 16.17 13.45 5.64
CA ARG A 171 17.52 13.62 6.22
C ARG A 171 17.73 12.82 7.51
N HIS A 172 16.66 12.57 8.28
CA HIS A 172 16.71 11.81 9.52
C HIS A 172 16.58 10.29 9.28
N ASN A 173 16.18 9.89 8.07
CA ASN A 173 15.93 8.51 7.71
C ASN A 173 16.97 7.92 6.75
N ILE A 174 18.10 8.61 6.54
CA ILE A 174 19.23 8.06 5.76
C ILE A 174 19.78 6.86 6.52
N PRO A 175 19.91 5.67 5.88
CA PRO A 175 20.49 4.49 6.51
C PRO A 175 21.93 4.69 6.92
N THR A 176 22.33 4.12 8.05
CA THR A 176 23.68 4.18 8.62
C THR A 176 24.14 2.79 9.06
N LEU A 177 25.46 2.59 9.28
CA LEU A 177 25.97 1.32 9.79
C LEU A 177 25.43 0.98 11.19
N ARG A 178 25.01 1.98 11.97
CA ARG A 178 24.35 1.77 13.26
C ARG A 178 23.02 1.04 13.12
N ASP A 179 22.30 1.30 12.04
CA ASP A 179 21.03 0.63 11.76
C ASP A 179 21.20 -0.88 11.59
N LEU A 180 22.33 -1.33 11.03
CA LEU A 180 22.64 -2.76 10.92
C LEU A 180 22.84 -3.41 12.30
N LYS A 181 23.53 -2.71 13.22
CA LYS A 181 23.70 -3.20 14.60
C LYS A 181 22.36 -3.28 15.33
N TRP A 182 21.50 -2.28 15.13
CA TRP A 182 20.14 -2.25 15.67
C TRP A 182 19.30 -3.43 15.16
N LEU A 183 19.37 -3.69 13.86
CA LEU A 183 18.66 -4.81 13.23
C LEU A 183 19.19 -6.17 13.68
N ALA A 184 20.49 -6.31 13.90
CA ALA A 184 21.12 -7.56 14.34
C ALA A 184 20.58 -8.06 15.70
N VAL A 185 20.13 -7.14 16.57
CA VAL A 185 19.49 -7.47 17.85
C VAL A 185 17.96 -7.34 17.81
N GLY A 186 17.39 -7.18 16.60
CA GLY A 186 15.94 -7.04 16.39
C GLY A 186 15.34 -5.83 17.11
N GLY A 187 16.13 -4.78 17.38
CA GLY A 187 15.68 -3.58 18.08
C GLY A 187 15.17 -3.80 19.51
N GLY A 188 15.50 -4.92 20.12
CA GLY A 188 14.97 -5.30 21.43
C GLY A 188 13.53 -5.88 21.43
N LEU A 189 12.91 -6.03 20.27
CA LEU A 189 11.54 -6.58 20.17
C LEU A 189 11.41 -7.98 20.74
N PHE A 190 12.46 -8.82 20.57
CA PHE A 190 12.46 -10.23 20.97
C PHE A 190 13.14 -10.46 22.33
N SER A 191 13.83 -9.45 22.88
CA SER A 191 14.63 -9.57 24.11
C SER A 191 14.20 -8.50 25.11
N LYS A 192 14.14 -8.86 26.41
CA LYS A 192 13.94 -7.90 27.50
C LYS A 192 15.28 -7.24 27.87
N GLY A 193 15.27 -5.98 28.24
CA GLY A 193 16.45 -5.22 28.67
C GLY A 193 17.47 -4.92 27.56
N VAL A 194 17.10 -5.12 26.28
CA VAL A 194 17.97 -4.81 25.13
C VAL A 194 17.45 -3.54 24.46
N HIS A 195 18.17 -2.44 24.68
CA HIS A 195 17.82 -1.11 24.14
C HIS A 195 18.99 -0.61 23.28
N PRO A 196 19.08 -1.00 22.00
CA PRO A 196 20.15 -0.53 21.13
C PRO A 196 20.04 0.97 20.89
N GLU A 197 21.17 1.67 20.95
CA GLU A 197 21.24 3.10 20.72
C GLU A 197 20.56 3.50 19.42
N ALA A 198 19.74 4.53 19.47
CA ALA A 198 19.06 5.04 18.29
C ALA A 198 18.98 6.58 18.29
N PRO A 199 19.15 7.19 17.10
CA PRO A 199 18.90 8.60 16.88
C PRO A 199 17.38 8.88 16.85
N ARG A 200 17.00 10.04 16.34
CA ARG A 200 15.58 10.42 16.21
C ARG A 200 14.70 9.35 15.58
N PHE A 201 15.18 8.61 14.58
CA PHE A 201 14.51 7.45 13.99
C PHE A 201 15.41 6.21 14.11
N ASN A 202 14.91 5.14 14.72
CA ASN A 202 15.60 3.86 14.76
C ASN A 202 15.48 3.11 13.43
N ALA A 203 16.23 2.02 13.26
CA ALA A 203 16.25 1.30 11.99
C ALA A 203 14.89 0.75 11.57
N GLY A 204 14.07 0.30 12.51
CA GLY A 204 12.69 -0.15 12.21
C GLY A 204 11.83 0.97 11.67
N GLN A 205 11.90 2.17 12.26
CA GLN A 205 11.19 3.36 11.79
C GLN A 205 11.70 3.82 10.42
N LYS A 206 13.02 3.73 10.16
CA LYS A 206 13.59 4.03 8.84
C LYS A 206 13.08 3.07 7.77
N ILE A 207 12.96 1.78 8.07
CA ILE A 207 12.36 0.79 7.16
C ILE A 207 10.92 1.19 6.84
N VAL A 208 10.11 1.51 7.85
CA VAL A 208 8.73 1.95 7.63
C VAL A 208 8.67 3.23 6.81
N PHE A 209 9.54 4.21 7.10
CA PHE A 209 9.62 5.46 6.35
C PHE A 209 9.88 5.20 4.84
N TRP A 210 10.93 4.45 4.52
CA TRP A 210 11.26 4.16 3.12
C TRP A 210 10.23 3.29 2.43
N LEU A 211 9.61 2.36 3.15
CA LEU A 211 8.51 1.57 2.63
C LEU A 211 7.31 2.46 2.29
N VAL A 212 6.93 3.39 3.17
CA VAL A 212 5.82 4.32 2.94
C VAL A 212 6.15 5.27 1.77
N VAL A 213 7.36 5.82 1.73
CA VAL A 213 7.75 6.77 0.67
C VAL A 213 7.86 6.08 -0.69
N LEU A 214 8.64 5.00 -0.78
CA LEU A 214 8.87 4.32 -2.07
C LEU A 214 7.63 3.51 -2.50
N GLY A 215 7.05 2.74 -1.59
CA GLY A 215 5.83 1.98 -1.86
C GLY A 215 4.65 2.90 -2.16
N GLY A 216 4.51 3.98 -1.39
CA GLY A 216 3.47 4.99 -1.61
C GLY A 216 3.65 5.74 -2.92
N ALA A 217 4.88 6.14 -3.30
CA ALA A 217 5.16 6.76 -4.59
C ALA A 217 4.85 5.80 -5.75
N SER A 218 5.20 4.53 -5.60
CA SER A 218 4.91 3.48 -6.58
C SER A 218 3.40 3.24 -6.73
N LEU A 219 2.65 3.19 -5.61
CA LEU A 219 1.18 3.12 -5.62
C LEU A 219 0.57 4.36 -6.27
N SER A 220 1.10 5.54 -5.98
CA SER A 220 0.63 6.80 -6.56
C SER A 220 0.80 6.80 -8.07
N LEU A 221 1.98 6.42 -8.58
CA LEU A 221 2.25 6.37 -10.00
C LEU A 221 1.33 5.35 -10.72
N SER A 222 1.23 4.14 -10.20
CA SER A 222 0.35 3.12 -10.78
C SER A 222 -1.14 3.48 -10.66
N GLY A 223 -1.54 4.13 -9.56
CA GLY A 223 -2.88 4.65 -9.35
C GLY A 223 -3.25 5.78 -10.33
N LEU A 224 -2.33 6.71 -10.56
CA LEU A 224 -2.50 7.78 -11.56
C LEU A 224 -2.58 7.19 -12.98
N ALA A 225 -1.77 6.19 -13.32
CA ALA A 225 -1.86 5.48 -14.59
C ALA A 225 -3.22 4.79 -14.79
N LEU A 226 -3.85 4.32 -13.71
CA LEU A 226 -5.22 3.75 -13.74
C LEU A 226 -6.32 4.82 -13.82
N MET A 227 -6.06 6.04 -13.33
CA MET A 227 -6.99 7.17 -13.42
C MET A 227 -6.92 7.87 -14.78
N PHE A 228 -5.74 7.92 -15.40
CA PHE A 228 -5.46 8.62 -16.64
C PHE A 228 -4.80 7.66 -17.65
N PRO A 229 -5.54 6.63 -18.13
CA PRO A 229 -4.99 5.63 -19.03
C PRO A 229 -4.63 6.26 -20.38
N GLY A 230 -3.42 6.03 -20.84
CA GLY A 230 -2.86 6.60 -22.06
C GLY A 230 -2.09 7.91 -21.86
N ASP A 231 -2.46 8.73 -20.85
CA ASP A 231 -1.72 9.95 -20.52
C ASP A 231 -0.53 9.63 -19.61
N ILE A 232 -0.70 8.69 -18.68
CA ILE A 232 0.34 8.22 -17.77
C ILE A 232 0.60 6.74 -18.06
N ALA A 233 1.75 6.44 -18.67
CA ALA A 233 2.16 5.13 -19.14
C ALA A 233 3.58 4.79 -18.61
N PRO A 234 3.71 4.31 -17.36
CA PRO A 234 5.01 4.14 -16.72
C PRO A 234 5.77 2.90 -17.18
N TRP A 235 5.10 1.88 -17.75
CA TRP A 235 5.71 0.56 -17.93
C TRP A 235 6.65 0.50 -19.12
N ALA A 236 6.30 1.07 -20.26
CA ALA A 236 7.20 1.10 -21.42
C ALA A 236 8.55 1.74 -21.07
N GLY A 237 8.54 2.87 -20.35
CA GLY A 237 9.74 3.53 -19.85
C GLY A 237 10.51 2.71 -18.82
N THR A 238 9.82 2.10 -17.88
CA THR A 238 10.39 1.20 -16.87
C THR A 238 11.08 -0.01 -17.53
N PHE A 239 10.44 -0.64 -18.52
CA PHE A 239 10.99 -1.77 -19.26
C PHE A 239 12.21 -1.36 -20.08
N ALA A 240 12.16 -0.18 -20.72
CA ALA A 240 13.35 0.35 -21.41
C ALA A 240 14.53 0.58 -20.46
N LEU A 241 14.27 1.00 -19.21
CA LEU A 241 15.34 1.11 -18.21
C LEU A 241 15.85 -0.25 -17.76
N MET A 242 14.97 -1.25 -17.54
CA MET A 242 15.37 -2.60 -17.16
C MET A 242 16.20 -3.28 -18.28
N ASN A 243 15.86 -3.03 -19.53
CA ASN A 243 16.63 -3.56 -20.67
C ASN A 243 18.09 -3.07 -20.68
N LYS A 244 18.39 -1.90 -20.12
CA LYS A 244 19.77 -1.42 -19.98
C LYS A 244 20.63 -2.24 -19.02
N VAL A 245 19.99 -3.01 -18.13
CA VAL A 245 20.68 -3.89 -17.17
C VAL A 245 20.52 -5.37 -17.51
N GLY A 246 20.16 -5.69 -18.78
CA GLY A 246 20.20 -7.04 -19.31
C GLY A 246 18.86 -7.77 -19.40
N PHE A 247 17.73 -7.10 -19.17
CA PHE A 247 16.42 -7.67 -19.46
C PHE A 247 16.09 -7.52 -20.96
N ASP A 248 15.11 -8.29 -21.43
CA ASP A 248 14.55 -8.19 -22.77
C ASP A 248 13.03 -8.08 -22.67
N LEU A 249 12.55 -6.89 -22.33
CA LEU A 249 11.14 -6.60 -22.08
C LEU A 249 10.58 -5.71 -23.21
N PRO A 250 9.29 -5.85 -23.55
CA PRO A 250 8.66 -5.07 -24.60
C PRO A 250 8.60 -3.58 -24.20
N THR A 251 9.14 -2.72 -25.05
CA THR A 251 9.15 -1.26 -24.85
C THR A 251 8.04 -0.54 -25.60
N THR A 252 7.27 -1.27 -26.40
CA THR A 252 6.07 -0.76 -27.07
C THR A 252 4.86 -1.49 -26.47
N LEU A 253 4.10 -0.77 -25.66
CA LEU A 253 2.93 -1.31 -24.97
C LEU A 253 1.66 -0.56 -25.44
N SER A 254 0.57 -1.28 -25.61
CA SER A 254 -0.75 -0.67 -25.80
C SER A 254 -1.26 -0.05 -24.49
N ILE A 255 -2.18 0.91 -24.58
CA ILE A 255 -2.85 1.51 -23.41
C ILE A 255 -3.40 0.43 -22.48
N LEU A 256 -3.94 -0.64 -23.05
CA LEU A 256 -4.50 -1.74 -22.29
C LEU A 256 -3.43 -2.53 -21.54
N GLN A 257 -2.30 -2.85 -22.17
CA GLN A 257 -1.17 -3.53 -21.49
C GLN A 257 -0.60 -2.69 -20.36
N GLU A 258 -0.41 -1.38 -20.57
CA GLU A 258 -0.03 -0.43 -19.50
C GLU A 258 -1.02 -0.48 -18.33
N THR A 259 -2.33 -0.46 -18.61
CA THR A 259 -3.37 -0.55 -17.60
C THR A 259 -3.36 -1.89 -16.86
N GLN A 260 -3.21 -3.01 -17.57
CA GLN A 260 -3.15 -4.36 -16.98
C GLN A 260 -1.96 -4.52 -16.04
N LEU A 261 -0.78 -4.07 -16.47
CA LEU A 261 0.44 -4.06 -15.63
C LEU A 261 0.26 -3.16 -14.40
N SER A 262 -0.34 -1.99 -14.59
CA SER A 262 -0.62 -1.06 -13.48
C SER A 262 -1.58 -1.67 -12.46
N VAL A 263 -2.62 -2.40 -12.88
CA VAL A 263 -3.55 -3.10 -11.97
C VAL A 263 -2.82 -4.17 -11.17
N LEU A 264 -2.00 -5.00 -11.81
CA LEU A 264 -1.25 -6.06 -11.11
C LEU A 264 -0.30 -5.46 -10.09
N TRP A 265 0.51 -4.50 -10.51
CA TRP A 265 1.50 -3.85 -9.66
C TRP A 265 0.86 -3.11 -8.49
N HIS A 266 -0.17 -2.30 -8.76
CA HIS A 266 -0.93 -1.58 -7.74
C HIS A 266 -1.50 -2.53 -6.70
N SER A 267 -2.05 -3.66 -7.14
CA SER A 267 -2.61 -4.68 -6.23
C SER A 267 -1.51 -5.35 -5.40
N ILE A 268 -0.38 -5.73 -6.00
CA ILE A 268 0.74 -6.39 -5.29
C ILE A 268 1.32 -5.44 -4.24
N VAL A 269 1.70 -4.23 -4.66
CA VAL A 269 2.30 -3.25 -3.74
C VAL A 269 1.29 -2.83 -2.67
N GLY A 270 0.01 -2.66 -3.03
CA GLY A 270 -1.06 -2.35 -2.09
C GLY A 270 -1.20 -3.40 -0.99
N LEU A 271 -1.22 -4.68 -1.34
CA LEU A 271 -1.32 -5.78 -0.37
C LEU A 271 -0.10 -5.82 0.56
N VAL A 272 1.11 -5.67 0.01
CA VAL A 272 2.35 -5.61 0.80
C VAL A 272 2.32 -4.43 1.77
N MET A 273 1.93 -3.26 1.28
CA MET A 273 1.81 -2.06 2.10
C MET A 273 0.78 -2.23 3.22
N ILE A 274 -0.40 -2.81 2.93
CA ILE A 274 -1.42 -3.07 3.95
C ILE A 274 -0.86 -3.98 5.03
N GLY A 275 -0.22 -5.09 4.67
CA GLY A 275 0.39 -6.01 5.64
C GLY A 275 1.44 -5.32 6.53
N ALA A 276 2.32 -4.53 5.94
CA ALA A 276 3.35 -3.80 6.67
C ALA A 276 2.76 -2.71 7.59
N ILE A 277 1.75 -1.98 7.13
CA ILE A 277 1.09 -0.93 7.92
C ILE A 277 0.28 -1.52 9.07
N ILE A 278 -0.34 -2.71 8.93
CA ILE A 278 -0.95 -3.41 10.06
C ILE A 278 0.10 -3.67 11.16
N GLY A 279 1.30 -4.12 10.78
CA GLY A 279 2.43 -4.27 11.72
C GLY A 279 2.86 -2.94 12.36
N HIS A 280 2.92 -1.87 11.56
CA HIS A 280 3.23 -0.52 12.06
C HIS A 280 2.18 -0.01 13.05
N ILE A 281 0.91 -0.16 12.74
CA ILE A 281 -0.19 0.22 13.64
C ILE A 281 -0.09 -0.58 14.95
N TYR A 282 0.15 -1.89 14.85
CA TYR A 282 0.29 -2.73 16.03
C TYR A 282 1.42 -2.26 16.95
N ILE A 283 2.65 -2.09 16.43
CA ILE A 283 3.79 -1.70 17.25
C ILE A 283 3.67 -0.26 17.77
N GLY A 284 3.09 0.63 16.97
CA GLY A 284 2.86 2.03 17.33
C GLY A 284 1.69 2.26 18.29
N SER A 285 0.93 1.23 18.66
CA SER A 285 -0.23 1.36 19.54
C SER A 285 -0.26 0.29 20.63
N LEU A 286 -0.77 -0.92 20.31
CA LEU A 286 -0.96 -2.00 21.28
C LEU A 286 0.33 -2.68 21.69
N GLY A 287 1.27 -2.81 20.76
CA GLY A 287 2.48 -3.60 20.91
C GLY A 287 3.53 -2.97 21.82
N MET A 288 3.61 -1.63 21.87
CA MET A 288 4.61 -0.90 22.66
C MET A 288 3.95 0.15 23.53
N GLU A 289 4.30 0.16 24.82
CA GLU A 289 3.80 1.15 25.77
C GLU A 289 4.31 2.55 25.43
N GLY A 290 3.43 3.56 25.45
CA GLY A 290 3.78 4.96 25.19
C GLY A 290 4.08 5.32 23.73
N ALA A 291 4.16 4.36 22.81
CA ALA A 291 4.52 4.64 21.42
C ALA A 291 3.50 5.53 20.70
N ILE A 292 2.20 5.34 20.99
CA ILE A 292 1.11 6.13 20.38
C ILE A 292 1.19 7.62 20.73
N ASP A 293 1.73 7.95 21.90
CA ASP A 293 1.78 9.32 22.42
C ASP A 293 2.59 10.24 21.52
N ALA A 294 3.60 9.69 20.83
CA ALA A 294 4.39 10.43 19.84
C ALA A 294 3.54 11.09 18.75
N VAL A 295 2.50 10.41 18.27
CA VAL A 295 1.62 10.93 17.19
C VAL A 295 0.27 11.43 17.71
N ALA A 296 -0.13 11.07 18.93
CA ALA A 296 -1.35 11.58 19.56
C ALA A 296 -1.13 12.94 20.18
N SER A 297 -0.34 13.04 21.25
CA SER A 297 -0.04 14.28 21.95
C SER A 297 1.20 15.01 21.40
N GLY A 298 2.15 14.26 20.84
CA GLY A 298 3.47 14.72 20.46
C GLY A 298 4.50 14.62 21.59
N GLN A 299 4.05 14.36 22.81
CA GLN A 299 4.87 14.25 24.00
C GLN A 299 5.04 12.78 24.36
N VAL A 300 6.27 12.33 24.58
CA VAL A 300 6.56 10.97 25.02
C VAL A 300 7.22 10.99 26.40
N ASP A 301 7.00 9.93 27.17
CA ASP A 301 7.65 9.74 28.45
C ASP A 301 9.18 9.75 28.31
N LEU A 302 9.88 10.40 29.26
CA LEU A 302 11.33 10.58 29.17
C LEU A 302 12.10 9.26 29.29
N ASN A 303 11.63 8.31 30.10
CA ASN A 303 12.25 6.99 30.21
C ASN A 303 12.04 6.18 28.93
N TRP A 304 10.82 6.22 28.38
CA TRP A 304 10.55 5.65 27.06
C TRP A 304 11.50 6.19 25.99
N ALA A 305 11.67 7.51 25.96
CA ALA A 305 12.55 8.17 25.01
C ALA A 305 14.02 7.75 25.16
N LYS A 306 14.50 7.62 26.39
CA LYS A 306 15.85 7.16 26.68
C LYS A 306 16.08 5.70 26.27
N GLU A 307 15.11 4.83 26.51
CA GLU A 307 15.18 3.41 26.14
C GLU A 307 15.16 3.19 24.63
N HIS A 308 14.36 3.93 23.91
CA HIS A 308 14.16 3.68 22.49
C HIS A 308 14.91 4.64 21.53
N HIS A 309 15.40 5.80 22.04
CA HIS A 309 16.01 6.88 21.27
C HIS A 309 17.08 7.62 22.07
N SER A 310 17.99 6.89 22.73
CA SER A 310 19.00 7.44 23.65
C SER A 310 19.79 8.61 23.07
N LEU A 311 20.33 8.44 21.86
CA LEU A 311 21.16 9.46 21.21
C LEU A 311 20.36 10.73 20.86
N TRP A 312 19.09 10.59 20.51
CA TRP A 312 18.22 11.73 20.27
C TRP A 312 17.94 12.50 21.56
N VAL A 313 17.70 11.81 22.68
CA VAL A 313 17.48 12.45 23.98
C VAL A 313 18.74 13.20 24.43
N GLU A 314 19.92 12.61 24.28
CA GLU A 314 21.20 13.27 24.56
C GLU A 314 21.39 14.55 23.75
N GLU A 315 21.09 14.50 22.45
CA GLU A 315 21.18 15.64 21.55
C GLU A 315 20.21 16.78 21.98
N GLU A 316 18.95 16.45 22.30
CA GLU A 316 17.97 17.46 22.73
C GLU A 316 18.30 18.06 24.10
N MET A 317 18.79 17.25 25.05
CA MET A 317 19.24 17.74 26.34
C MET A 317 20.48 18.66 26.22
N ALA A 318 21.41 18.31 25.33
CA ALA A 318 22.57 19.16 25.06
C ALA A 318 22.18 20.50 24.44
N LYS A 319 21.22 20.52 23.52
CA LYS A 319 20.66 21.77 22.95
C LYS A 319 20.00 22.63 24.03
N ALA A 320 19.21 22.02 24.91
CA ALA A 320 18.53 22.73 25.99
C ALA A 320 19.54 23.35 27.00
N SER A 321 20.61 22.64 27.33
CA SER A 321 21.67 23.15 28.22
C SER A 321 22.52 24.25 27.58
N GLY A 322 22.85 24.11 26.28
CA GLY A 322 23.59 25.14 25.53
C GLY A 322 22.78 26.44 25.30
N ALA A 323 21.45 26.33 25.19
CA ALA A 323 20.56 27.48 25.09
C ALA A 323 20.40 28.28 26.43
N GLN A 324 20.81 27.70 27.56
CA GLN A 324 20.80 28.33 28.88
C GLN A 324 22.11 29.06 29.23
N GLN A 325 23.16 28.97 28.41
CA GLN A 325 24.35 29.78 28.59
C GLN A 325 24.07 31.18 28.03
N PRO A 326 24.09 32.26 28.87
CA PRO A 326 24.04 33.62 28.35
C PRO A 326 25.23 33.86 27.44
N ALA A 327 25.01 34.49 26.29
CA ALA A 327 26.09 35.01 25.48
C ALA A 327 26.87 36.01 26.36
N GLU A 328 28.11 35.63 26.74
CA GLU A 328 29.08 36.53 27.36
C GLU A 328 29.55 37.60 26.36
#